data_00a2ef1ec5c54347b54a5a3830b8b6d6
#
_entry.id   00a2ef1ec5c54347b54a5a3830b8b6d6
#
_cell.length_a   1.000
_cell.length_b   1.000
_cell.length_c   1.000
_cell.angle_alpha   90.00
_cell.angle_beta   90.00
_cell.angle_gamma   90.00
#
_symmetry.space_group_name_H-M   'P 1'
#
loop_
_entity.id
_entity.type
_entity.pdbx_description
1 polymer ?
#
loop_
_entity_poly.entity_id
_entity_poly.type
_entity_poly.pdbx_seq_one_letter_code
_entity_poly.pdbx_strand_id
1 'polypeptide(L)'
;DNIVIPNSNYTMWKAQPFFSTGDAYIYKISGELEFGEFYGGKQTSISGTFNYDFNKNFQAEVGTKINRFKFPENYSTTRNTKVKADIWFTKLKFSFSSSSFLNTFIQYDSNEEKIGWNLRYRYTPNEATNLYVVYNHNINNNRDRNSPSDEKYNCFA
;
A
#
# COMPACT_ATOMS: atom_id res chain seq x y z
N ASP A 1 -18.37 -12.26 -2.68
CA ASP A 1 -19.23 -12.11 -1.48
C ASP A 1 -19.63 -10.65 -1.36
N ASN A 2 -20.92 -10.36 -1.52
CA ASN A 2 -21.40 -8.98 -1.42
C ASN A 2 -21.84 -8.69 0.02
N ILE A 3 -21.09 -7.79 0.69
CA ILE A 3 -21.50 -7.20 1.96
C ILE A 3 -22.26 -5.92 1.62
N VAL A 4 -23.51 -5.84 2.02
CA VAL A 4 -24.35 -4.66 1.83
C VAL A 4 -24.44 -3.89 3.14
N ILE A 5 -23.86 -2.70 3.18
CA ILE A 5 -23.94 -1.83 4.36
C ILE A 5 -25.27 -1.07 4.31
N PRO A 6 -26.16 -1.21 5.31
CA PRO A 6 -27.42 -0.50 5.33
C PRO A 6 -27.22 1.01 5.40
N ASN A 7 -28.13 1.78 4.80
CA ASN A 7 -28.14 3.23 4.94
C ASN A 7 -28.67 3.61 6.33
N SER A 8 -27.76 3.95 7.24
CA SER A 8 -28.07 4.26 8.65
C SER A 8 -27.04 5.24 9.21
N ASN A 9 -27.34 5.85 10.35
CA ASN A 9 -26.35 6.65 11.07
C ASN A 9 -25.44 5.73 11.89
N TYR A 10 -24.13 5.84 11.67
CA TYR A 10 -23.11 5.06 12.37
C TYR A 10 -22.26 5.98 13.23
N THR A 11 -22.13 5.63 14.50
CA THR A 11 -21.10 6.21 15.38
C THR A 11 -19.92 5.26 15.37
N MET A 12 -18.73 5.78 15.05
CA MET A 12 -17.51 4.99 14.95
C MET A 12 -16.45 5.55 15.86
N TRP A 13 -15.75 4.69 16.57
CA TRP A 13 -14.56 5.05 17.34
C TRP A 13 -13.38 4.19 16.88
N LYS A 14 -12.17 4.75 16.99
CA LYS A 14 -10.93 4.07 16.64
C LYS A 14 -9.85 4.43 17.64
N ALA A 15 -8.99 3.45 17.96
CA ALA A 15 -7.76 3.65 18.68
C ALA A 15 -6.59 3.22 17.78
N GLN A 16 -5.52 4.04 17.77
CA GLN A 16 -4.38 3.87 16.86
C GLN A 16 -3.06 4.05 17.62
N PRO A 17 -2.68 3.14 18.51
CA PRO A 17 -1.34 3.16 19.09
C PRO A 17 -0.29 2.91 18.00
N PHE A 18 0.79 3.68 18.03
CA PHE A 18 1.92 3.50 17.12
C PHE A 18 3.25 3.57 17.88
N PHE A 19 4.26 2.97 17.31
CA PHE A 19 5.64 3.13 17.76
C PHE A 19 6.58 3.34 16.57
N SER A 20 7.69 4.01 16.80
CA SER A 20 8.74 4.18 15.81
C SER A 20 10.07 4.34 16.52
N THR A 21 11.11 3.69 16.01
CA THR A 21 12.49 3.98 16.42
C THR A 21 12.93 5.33 15.86
N GLY A 22 13.90 5.97 16.51
CA GLY A 22 14.44 7.25 16.05
C GLY A 22 15.14 7.16 14.69
N ASP A 23 15.23 8.30 13.99
CA ASP A 23 15.86 8.40 12.66
C ASP A 23 17.41 8.43 12.71
N ALA A 24 18.00 8.33 13.90
CA ALA A 24 19.46 8.37 14.10
C ALA A 24 20.18 7.06 13.74
N TYR A 25 19.44 6.00 13.45
CA TYR A 25 20.01 4.69 13.17
C TYR A 25 19.97 4.38 11.67
N ILE A 26 20.89 3.51 11.22
CA ILE A 26 20.92 2.99 9.85
C ILE A 26 19.68 2.15 9.51
N TYR A 27 18.91 1.78 10.52
CA TYR A 27 17.65 1.07 10.39
C TYR A 27 16.56 1.78 11.19
N LYS A 28 15.34 1.76 10.67
CA LYS A 28 14.16 2.28 11.33
C LYS A 28 13.05 1.24 11.27
N ILE A 29 12.46 0.97 12.42
CA ILE A 29 11.30 0.10 12.55
C ILE A 29 10.13 0.96 13.02
N SER A 30 8.99 0.83 12.37
CA SER A 30 7.74 1.42 12.85
C SER A 30 6.61 0.42 12.78
N GLY A 31 5.64 0.58 13.66
CA GLY A 31 4.45 -0.25 13.71
C GLY A 31 3.27 0.54 14.22
N GLU A 32 2.10 0.18 13.72
CA GLU A 32 0.83 0.78 14.10
C GLU A 32 -0.22 -0.32 14.22
N LEU A 33 -1.01 -0.25 15.26
CA LEU A 33 -2.18 -1.08 15.47
C LEU A 33 -3.41 -0.17 15.46
N GLU A 34 -4.36 -0.44 14.59
CA GLU A 34 -5.65 0.26 14.54
C GLU A 34 -6.74 -0.74 14.89
N PHE A 35 -7.60 -0.39 15.83
CA PHE A 35 -8.76 -1.19 16.18
C PHE A 35 -9.93 -0.30 16.55
N GLY A 36 -11.13 -0.76 16.26
CA GLY A 36 -12.34 0.02 16.54
C GLY A 36 -13.55 -0.49 15.78
N GLU A 37 -14.50 0.40 15.62
CA GLU A 37 -15.75 0.15 14.92
C GLU A 37 -15.72 0.70 13.50
N PHE A 38 -16.33 -0.03 12.58
CA PHE A 38 -16.43 0.33 11.17
C PHE A 38 -17.79 -0.10 10.63
N TYR A 39 -18.68 0.88 10.40
CA TYR A 39 -20.04 0.69 9.90
C TYR A 39 -20.84 -0.41 10.66
N GLY A 40 -20.85 -0.33 11.99
CA GLY A 40 -21.53 -1.33 12.85
C GLY A 40 -20.80 -2.66 13.00
N GLY A 41 -19.68 -2.85 12.29
CA GLY A 41 -18.77 -3.98 12.44
C GLY A 41 -17.53 -3.62 13.24
N LYS A 42 -16.58 -4.53 13.28
CA LYS A 42 -15.26 -4.35 13.92
C LYS A 42 -14.16 -4.33 12.89
N GLN A 43 -13.23 -3.41 13.06
CA GLN A 43 -11.99 -3.32 12.28
C GLN A 43 -10.79 -3.59 13.18
N THR A 44 -9.84 -4.35 12.66
CA THR A 44 -8.48 -4.46 13.22
C THR A 44 -7.51 -4.37 12.05
N SER A 45 -6.56 -3.44 12.15
CA SER A 45 -5.50 -3.25 11.18
C SER A 45 -4.15 -3.23 11.89
N ILE A 46 -3.19 -3.96 11.36
CA ILE A 46 -1.81 -3.99 11.84
C ILE A 46 -0.94 -3.58 10.67
N SER A 47 -0.12 -2.57 10.86
CA SER A 47 0.89 -2.17 9.89
C SER A 47 2.27 -2.15 10.50
N GLY A 48 3.26 -2.46 9.68
CA GLY A 48 4.65 -2.42 10.08
C GLY A 48 5.54 -2.06 8.91
N THR A 49 6.59 -1.29 9.17
CA THR A 49 7.61 -0.95 8.19
C THR A 49 9.01 -1.17 8.77
N PHE A 50 9.90 -1.59 7.91
CA PHE A 50 11.32 -1.70 8.18
C PHE A 50 12.07 -0.93 7.08
N ASN A 51 12.81 0.10 7.48
CA ASN A 51 13.68 0.88 6.61
C ASN A 51 15.13 0.52 6.93
N TYR A 52 15.95 0.43 5.89
CA TYR A 52 17.38 0.20 6.02
C TYR A 52 18.17 1.10 5.06
N ASP A 53 19.12 1.84 5.61
CA ASP A 53 20.04 2.70 4.88
C ASP A 53 21.34 1.94 4.65
N PHE A 54 21.48 1.28 3.50
CA PHE A 54 22.69 0.54 3.14
C PHE A 54 23.91 1.47 3.05
N ASN A 55 23.70 2.64 2.49
CA ASN A 55 24.65 3.72 2.40
C ASN A 55 23.92 5.03 1.99
N LYS A 56 24.65 6.15 1.87
CA LYS A 56 24.10 7.45 1.45
C LYS A 56 23.40 7.46 0.09
N ASN A 57 23.63 6.43 -0.73
CA ASN A 57 23.14 6.34 -2.10
C ASN A 57 22.00 5.33 -2.26
N PHE A 58 21.81 4.42 -1.30
CA PHE A 58 20.81 3.37 -1.42
C PHE A 58 20.09 3.15 -0.10
N GLN A 59 18.76 3.26 -0.15
CA GLN A 59 17.83 2.96 0.94
C GLN A 59 16.77 1.98 0.47
N ALA A 60 16.37 1.07 1.35
CA ALA A 60 15.26 0.16 1.13
C ALA A 60 14.26 0.23 2.28
N GLU A 61 12.99 0.21 1.94
CA GLU A 61 11.88 0.09 2.88
C GLU A 61 11.01 -1.10 2.47
N VAL A 62 10.67 -1.95 3.42
CA VAL A 62 9.66 -2.99 3.25
C VAL A 62 8.58 -2.79 4.30
N GLY A 63 7.35 -3.07 3.93
CA GLY A 63 6.25 -2.91 4.87
C GLY A 63 5.04 -3.75 4.49
N THR A 64 4.16 -3.87 5.48
CA THR A 64 2.89 -4.56 5.33
C THR A 64 1.79 -3.84 6.07
N LYS A 65 0.57 -3.95 5.54
CA LYS A 65 -0.66 -3.56 6.23
C LYS A 65 -1.67 -4.70 6.12
N ILE A 66 -2.03 -5.25 7.25
CA ILE A 66 -2.95 -6.38 7.40
C ILE A 66 -4.26 -5.86 7.95
N ASN A 67 -5.33 -5.93 7.17
CA ASN A 67 -6.64 -5.44 7.56
C ASN A 67 -7.59 -6.62 7.75
N ARG A 68 -8.36 -6.57 8.84
CA ARG A 68 -9.39 -7.55 9.18
C ARG A 68 -10.66 -6.80 9.54
N PHE A 69 -11.72 -7.07 8.80
CA PHE A 69 -13.06 -6.52 9.07
C PHE A 69 -13.98 -7.66 9.41
N LYS A 70 -14.84 -7.43 10.40
CA LYS A 70 -15.91 -8.35 10.77
C LYS A 70 -17.21 -7.56 10.84
N PHE A 71 -18.13 -7.86 9.96
CA PHE A 71 -19.44 -7.22 9.90
C PHE A 71 -20.52 -8.05 10.63
N PRO A 72 -21.65 -7.44 11.02
CA PRO A 72 -22.82 -8.17 11.51
C PRO A 72 -23.36 -9.15 10.47
N GLU A 73 -23.96 -10.25 10.91
CA GLU A 73 -24.46 -11.31 10.04
C GLU A 73 -25.56 -10.85 9.07
N ASN A 74 -26.34 -9.84 9.47
CA ASN A 74 -27.40 -9.26 8.64
C ASN A 74 -26.90 -8.41 7.46
N TYR A 75 -25.58 -8.17 7.34
CA TYR A 75 -24.97 -7.42 6.22
C TYR A 75 -24.52 -8.33 5.08
N SER A 76 -24.55 -9.64 5.27
CA SER A 76 -24.06 -10.60 4.29
C SER A 76 -25.17 -11.59 3.90
N THR A 77 -25.32 -11.80 2.59
CA THR A 77 -26.24 -12.81 2.02
C THR A 77 -25.70 -14.22 2.14
N THR A 78 -24.38 -14.39 2.36
CA THR A 78 -23.66 -15.68 2.33
C THR A 78 -23.11 -16.12 3.68
N ARG A 79 -23.51 -15.51 4.80
CA ARG A 79 -22.96 -15.72 6.16
C ARG A 79 -21.44 -15.43 6.30
N ASN A 80 -20.75 -15.08 5.25
CA ASN A 80 -19.35 -14.67 5.35
C ASN A 80 -19.29 -13.19 5.68
N THR A 81 -19.04 -12.87 6.94
CA THR A 81 -19.02 -11.50 7.49
C THR A 81 -17.59 -10.98 7.65
N LYS A 82 -16.59 -11.76 7.24
CA LYS A 82 -15.17 -11.42 7.41
C LYS A 82 -14.54 -11.01 6.09
N VAL A 83 -13.92 -9.84 6.08
CA VAL A 83 -13.12 -9.35 4.95
C VAL A 83 -11.67 -9.26 5.40
N LYS A 84 -10.77 -9.75 4.54
CA LYS A 84 -9.33 -9.67 4.72
C LYS A 84 -8.77 -8.86 3.57
N ALA A 85 -7.88 -7.92 3.86
CA ALA A 85 -7.17 -7.15 2.84
C ALA A 85 -5.74 -6.92 3.32
N ASP A 86 -4.81 -7.65 2.75
CA ASP A 86 -3.40 -7.62 3.12
C ASP A 86 -2.61 -6.97 2.00
N ILE A 87 -1.86 -5.93 2.35
CA ILE A 87 -1.01 -5.17 1.44
C ILE A 87 0.43 -5.34 1.86
N TRP A 88 1.28 -5.71 0.91
CA TRP A 88 2.73 -5.76 1.08
C TRP A 88 3.36 -4.76 0.12
N PHE A 89 4.38 -4.06 0.57
CA PHE A 89 5.06 -3.11 -0.31
C PHE A 89 6.57 -3.07 -0.05
N THR A 90 7.28 -2.66 -1.10
CA THR A 90 8.71 -2.39 -1.06
C THR A 90 8.97 -1.06 -1.76
N LYS A 91 9.77 -0.20 -1.14
CA LYS A 91 10.28 1.04 -1.74
C LYS A 91 11.80 0.96 -1.78
N LEU A 92 12.36 1.26 -2.93
CA LEU A 92 13.81 1.40 -3.10
C LEU A 92 14.12 2.80 -3.60
N LYS A 93 15.13 3.42 -3.00
CA LYS A 93 15.61 4.74 -3.38
C LYS A 93 17.09 4.65 -3.71
N PHE A 94 17.44 5.06 -4.92
CA PHE A 94 18.79 5.13 -5.40
C PHE A 94 19.15 6.59 -5.73
N SER A 95 20.24 7.07 -5.16
CA SER A 95 20.82 8.38 -5.44
C SER A 95 22.14 8.18 -6.20
N PHE A 96 22.13 8.31 -7.52
CA PHE A 96 23.34 8.13 -8.33
C PHE A 96 24.29 9.32 -8.19
N SER A 97 23.70 10.52 -8.04
CA SER A 97 24.44 11.78 -7.79
C SER A 97 23.53 12.75 -7.04
N SER A 98 24.04 13.95 -6.73
CA SER A 98 23.23 15.05 -6.19
C SER A 98 22.09 15.51 -7.10
N SER A 99 22.16 15.16 -8.39
CA SER A 99 21.18 15.56 -9.41
C SER A 99 20.36 14.40 -9.97
N SER A 100 20.66 13.14 -9.62
CA SER A 100 20.06 11.97 -10.26
C SER A 100 19.57 10.96 -9.25
N PHE A 101 18.26 10.70 -9.28
CA PHE A 101 17.55 9.87 -8.30
C PHE A 101 16.59 8.90 -8.99
N LEU A 102 16.57 7.68 -8.51
CA LEU A 102 15.61 6.66 -8.93
C LEU A 102 14.85 6.16 -7.70
N ASN A 103 13.52 6.25 -7.75
CA ASN A 103 12.64 5.68 -6.75
C ASN A 103 11.79 4.59 -7.40
N THR A 104 11.67 3.46 -6.76
CA THR A 104 10.72 2.43 -7.16
C THR A 104 9.84 2.04 -6.00
N PHE A 105 8.58 1.76 -6.31
CA PHE A 105 7.57 1.29 -5.38
C PHE A 105 6.88 0.09 -5.98
N ILE A 106 6.91 -1.02 -5.26
CA ILE A 106 6.24 -2.25 -5.63
C ILE A 106 5.25 -2.57 -4.52
N GLN A 107 4.01 -2.84 -4.88
CA GLN A 107 2.94 -3.19 -3.95
C GLN A 107 2.22 -4.44 -4.44
N TYR A 108 1.94 -5.34 -3.53
CA TYR A 108 1.06 -6.48 -3.72
C TYR A 108 -0.18 -6.33 -2.86
N ASP A 109 -1.35 -6.43 -3.48
CA ASP A 109 -2.65 -6.48 -2.82
C ASP A 109 -3.18 -7.91 -2.90
N SER A 110 -3.34 -8.55 -1.72
CA SER A 110 -3.79 -9.94 -1.64
C SER A 110 -5.29 -10.10 -1.90
N ASN A 111 -6.08 -9.03 -1.78
CA ASN A 111 -7.52 -9.08 -2.01
C ASN A 111 -7.86 -9.02 -3.50
N GLU A 112 -7.11 -8.20 -4.24
CA GLU A 112 -7.26 -8.06 -5.68
C GLU A 112 -6.30 -8.96 -6.48
N GLU A 113 -5.36 -9.64 -5.78
CA GLU A 113 -4.28 -10.43 -6.38
C GLU A 113 -3.49 -9.65 -7.44
N LYS A 114 -3.28 -8.35 -7.17
CA LYS A 114 -2.62 -7.42 -8.07
C LYS A 114 -1.25 -7.01 -7.54
N ILE A 115 -0.31 -6.91 -8.47
CA ILE A 115 1.00 -6.31 -8.23
C ILE A 115 1.04 -4.99 -8.98
N GLY A 116 1.23 -3.90 -8.24
CA GLY A 116 1.49 -2.57 -8.78
C GLY A 116 2.97 -2.26 -8.71
N TRP A 117 3.52 -1.76 -9.80
CA TRP A 117 4.91 -1.29 -9.86
C TRP A 117 4.95 0.13 -10.40
N ASN A 118 5.54 1.04 -9.63
CA ASN A 118 5.80 2.43 -10.01
C ASN A 118 7.31 2.67 -9.96
N LEU A 119 7.87 3.19 -11.02
CA LEU A 119 9.27 3.59 -11.12
C LEU A 119 9.31 5.06 -11.52
N ARG A 120 10.09 5.86 -10.78
CA ARG A 120 10.27 7.29 -11.04
C ARG A 120 11.75 7.63 -11.04
N TYR A 121 12.23 8.07 -12.18
CA TYR A 121 13.55 8.65 -12.32
C TYR A 121 13.44 10.18 -12.36
N ARG A 122 14.29 10.87 -11.60
CA ARG A 122 14.40 12.32 -11.60
C ARG A 122 15.85 12.71 -11.92
N TYR A 123 16.01 13.62 -12.85
CA TYR A 123 17.28 14.23 -13.17
C TYR A 123 17.16 15.75 -13.12
N THR A 124 18.03 16.41 -12.34
CA THR A 124 18.05 17.85 -12.10
C THR A 124 19.43 18.37 -12.53
N PRO A 125 19.64 18.70 -13.83
CA PRO A 125 20.94 19.15 -14.33
C PRO A 125 21.38 20.50 -13.75
N ASN A 126 20.41 21.36 -13.41
CA ASN A 126 20.62 22.65 -12.76
C ASN A 126 19.40 22.99 -11.88
N GLU A 127 19.50 24.02 -11.03
CA GLU A 127 18.49 24.38 -10.04
C GLU A 127 17.10 24.70 -10.63
N ALA A 128 17.05 25.11 -11.90
CA ALA A 128 15.79 25.53 -12.55
C ALA A 128 15.13 24.44 -13.39
N THR A 129 15.80 23.28 -13.64
CA THR A 129 15.31 22.28 -14.59
C THR A 129 15.21 20.92 -13.94
N ASN A 130 14.03 20.30 -14.03
CA ASN A 130 13.79 18.93 -13.60
C ASN A 130 13.26 18.10 -14.77
N LEU A 131 13.90 16.98 -15.04
CA LEU A 131 13.39 15.93 -15.92
C LEU A 131 12.86 14.79 -15.09
N TYR A 132 11.63 14.35 -15.38
CA TYR A 132 11.01 13.18 -14.77
C TYR A 132 10.71 12.14 -15.83
N VAL A 133 11.05 10.89 -15.53
CA VAL A 133 10.58 9.72 -16.27
C VAL A 133 9.82 8.85 -15.30
N VAL A 134 8.56 8.57 -15.61
CA VAL A 134 7.68 7.77 -14.75
C VAL A 134 7.20 6.57 -15.54
N TYR A 135 7.35 5.40 -14.95
CA TYR A 135 6.82 4.15 -15.50
C TYR A 135 5.90 3.50 -14.45
N ASN A 136 4.68 3.18 -14.87
CA ASN A 136 3.70 2.46 -14.05
C ASN A 136 3.31 1.18 -14.74
N HIS A 137 3.29 0.09 -14.01
CA HIS A 137 2.84 -1.21 -14.49
C HIS A 137 2.01 -1.92 -13.43
N ASN A 138 0.88 -2.50 -13.85
CA ASN A 138 0.03 -3.30 -12.99
C ASN A 138 -0.11 -4.69 -13.59
N ILE A 139 0.15 -5.70 -12.79
CA ILE A 139 0.01 -7.11 -13.14
C ILE A 139 -1.15 -7.68 -12.34
N ASN A 140 -2.15 -8.20 -13.02
CA ASN A 140 -3.23 -8.96 -12.40
C ASN A 140 -2.87 -10.45 -12.45
N ASN A 141 -2.73 -11.08 -11.29
CA ASN A 141 -2.39 -12.49 -11.19
C ASN A 141 -3.64 -13.41 -11.31
N ASN A 142 -4.82 -12.83 -11.07
CA ASN A 142 -6.11 -13.53 -11.21
C ASN A 142 -6.61 -13.39 -12.65
N ARG A 143 -5.96 -14.08 -13.59
CA ARG A 143 -6.41 -14.21 -14.97
C ARG A 143 -7.49 -15.27 -15.03
N ASP A 144 -8.76 -14.89 -14.89
CA ASP A 144 -9.86 -15.71 -15.39
C ASP A 144 -9.65 -15.91 -16.89
N ARG A 145 -9.41 -17.14 -17.30
CA ARG A 145 -9.10 -17.54 -18.69
C ARG A 145 -10.16 -17.12 -19.72
N ASN A 146 -11.27 -16.53 -19.29
CA ASN A 146 -12.41 -16.17 -20.12
C ASN A 146 -12.71 -14.66 -20.17
N SER A 147 -11.90 -13.80 -19.58
CA SER A 147 -12.09 -12.37 -19.70
C SER A 147 -11.16 -11.80 -20.78
N PRO A 148 -11.66 -11.05 -21.78
CA PRO A 148 -10.80 -10.33 -22.71
C PRO A 148 -9.91 -9.40 -21.90
N SER A 149 -8.63 -9.36 -22.22
CA SER A 149 -7.61 -8.56 -21.57
C SER A 149 -8.02 -7.09 -21.48
N ASP A 150 -8.42 -6.62 -20.31
CA ASP A 150 -8.46 -5.20 -20.00
C ASP A 150 -7.03 -4.68 -19.79
N GLU A 151 -6.24 -4.71 -20.83
CA GLU A 151 -5.01 -3.93 -20.93
C GLU A 151 -5.38 -2.46 -21.15
N LYS A 152 -5.81 -1.79 -20.10
CA LYS A 152 -5.86 -0.33 -20.11
C LYS A 152 -4.46 0.20 -19.83
N TYR A 153 -3.72 0.42 -20.89
CA TYR A 153 -2.53 1.26 -20.84
C TYR A 153 -2.95 2.71 -20.57
N ASN A 154 -2.89 3.14 -19.32
CA ASN A 154 -3.00 4.55 -19.01
C ASN A 154 -1.61 5.18 -19.14
N CYS A 155 -1.25 5.55 -20.36
CA CYS A 155 -0.18 6.51 -20.61
C CYS A 155 -0.74 7.90 -20.34
N PHE A 156 -0.37 8.52 -19.26
CA PHE A 156 -0.53 9.96 -19.08
C PHE A 156 0.78 10.64 -19.51
N ALA A 157 0.67 11.44 -20.54
CA ALA A 157 1.70 12.40 -20.97
C ALA A 157 1.72 13.60 -20.01
#